data_9ded6eb8045ac2a1a59a5dd7b8e11f3a
#
_entry.id   9ded6eb8045ac2a1a59a5dd7b8e11f3a
#
_cell.length_a   1.000
_cell.length_b   1.000
_cell.length_c   1.000
_cell.angle_alpha   90.00
_cell.angle_beta   90.00
_cell.angle_gamma   90.00
#
_symmetry.space_group_name_H-M   'P 1'
#
loop_
_entity.id
_entity.type
_entity.pdbx_description
1 polymer ?
#
loop_
_entity_poly.entity_id
_entity_poly.type
_entity_poly.pdbx_seq_one_letter_code
_entity_poly.pdbx_strand_id
1 'polypeptide(L)'
;MPTPSSDPLLQPYQLKNLTLKNRIMTTAHEPAYPEDGMPKQRYAAYHAERAKAGVALAMTAGSAAVSKDSPPVFNNILAYKDEVVPWIQDLTDGCHEHGCAVMIQLTHLGRRTGWNKGDWLPSLSPSKHREPAHRAFPKLIEDWDIERIISDFADAAERMKAGGMDGVEIQAYGHLIDQFWSPLTNDIVGPYGADTLENRLRFPMDVLAAIRKRVGQDFIVGIRYTADEAQKGGITPEEGIAISKALTDTGQVDFLNVIRGRIHTDPAMTDVIPVQGMKGAPHLDFAGEVKRITGMPTFHAARIPDVATARHAIESGKLDMVGMTRAHMADPHIVRKIMEGREDDIRPCVGATYCLDRIYQAGEALCIHNAATGRELTMPHDIVQADTARKIVIVGAGPAGLEAARVAAERGHDVTVFEAQPDPGGQIRLTAQNQRRREMISIIDWRMAQCAARDVTFHFNTWAEPADITTLAPDVVIIATGGVPNIEPVSYTHLTLPTIYSV
;
A
#
# COMPACT_ATOMS: atom_id res chain seq x y z
N MET A 1 34.20 3.03 9.97
CA MET A 1 32.91 2.50 9.45
C MET A 1 32.01 2.29 10.67
N PRO A 2 30.74 2.66 10.65
CA PRO A 2 29.85 2.32 11.75
C PRO A 2 29.79 0.79 11.91
N THR A 3 29.67 0.32 13.15
CA THR A 3 29.51 -1.11 13.45
C THR A 3 28.27 -1.61 12.71
N PRO A 4 28.31 -2.76 12.00
CA PRO A 4 27.13 -3.31 11.35
C PRO A 4 26.01 -3.49 12.39
N SER A 5 24.81 -3.06 12.04
CA SER A 5 23.64 -3.25 12.90
C SER A 5 23.39 -4.74 13.16
N SER A 6 23.04 -5.10 14.39
CA SER A 6 22.60 -6.46 14.73
C SER A 6 21.09 -6.69 14.44
N ASP A 7 20.36 -5.65 14.07
CA ASP A 7 18.93 -5.75 13.76
C ASP A 7 18.70 -6.61 12.49
N PRO A 8 17.92 -7.69 12.56
CA PRO A 8 17.65 -8.56 11.42
C PRO A 8 16.98 -7.84 10.24
N LEU A 9 16.21 -6.77 10.49
CA LEU A 9 15.60 -5.96 9.45
C LEU A 9 16.62 -5.17 8.64
N LEU A 10 17.73 -4.77 9.25
CA LEU A 10 18.77 -3.94 8.63
C LEU A 10 19.88 -4.77 7.98
N GLN A 11 19.80 -6.12 8.01
CA GLN A 11 20.77 -6.95 7.31
C GLN A 11 20.53 -6.91 5.80
N PRO A 12 21.59 -6.85 4.99
CA PRO A 12 21.45 -6.93 3.54
C PRO A 12 20.88 -8.29 3.11
N TYR A 13 20.30 -8.31 1.94
CA TYR A 13 19.75 -9.52 1.33
C TYR A 13 20.18 -9.66 -0.12
N GLN A 14 20.69 -10.82 -0.49
CA GLN A 14 21.04 -11.12 -1.86
C GLN A 14 19.87 -11.77 -2.57
N LEU A 15 19.26 -11.08 -3.53
CA LEU A 15 18.26 -11.61 -4.43
C LEU A 15 18.90 -11.80 -5.79
N LYS A 16 19.33 -13.02 -6.09
CA LYS A 16 20.06 -13.35 -7.32
C LYS A 16 21.31 -12.45 -7.50
N ASN A 17 21.33 -11.57 -8.51
CA ASN A 17 22.41 -10.61 -8.77
C ASN A 17 22.21 -9.26 -8.10
N LEU A 18 21.08 -9.04 -7.43
CA LEU A 18 20.73 -7.78 -6.78
C LEU A 18 20.96 -7.85 -5.28
N THR A 19 21.73 -6.92 -4.74
CA THR A 19 21.92 -6.78 -3.29
C THR A 19 20.99 -5.71 -2.74
N LEU A 20 20.02 -6.14 -1.93
CA LEU A 20 19.11 -5.25 -1.20
C LEU A 20 19.77 -4.84 0.12
N LYS A 21 19.82 -3.54 0.42
CA LYS A 21 20.54 -2.98 1.58
C LYS A 21 19.93 -3.33 2.95
N ASN A 22 18.67 -3.79 2.99
CA ASN A 22 17.97 -4.26 4.19
C ASN A 22 16.77 -5.15 3.78
N ARG A 23 15.94 -5.58 4.75
CA ARG A 23 14.82 -6.52 4.57
C ARG A 23 13.46 -5.84 4.45
N ILE A 24 13.41 -4.51 4.28
CA ILE A 24 12.15 -3.74 4.27
C ILE A 24 11.85 -3.26 2.85
N MET A 25 10.59 -3.49 2.42
CA MET A 25 10.09 -3.06 1.13
C MET A 25 8.73 -2.36 1.22
N THR A 26 8.43 -1.54 0.23
CA THR A 26 7.04 -1.20 -0.10
C THR A 26 6.53 -2.22 -1.11
N THR A 27 5.37 -2.80 -0.88
CA THR A 27 4.75 -3.67 -1.88
C THR A 27 4.06 -2.86 -2.95
N ALA A 28 3.83 -3.48 -4.09
CA ALA A 28 2.99 -2.93 -5.14
C ALA A 28 1.62 -2.51 -4.57
N HIS A 29 1.22 -1.30 -4.88
CA HIS A 29 -0.06 -0.71 -4.52
C HIS A 29 -0.43 0.37 -5.53
N GLU A 30 -1.72 0.59 -5.71
CA GLU A 30 -2.22 1.61 -6.62
C GLU A 30 -2.60 2.86 -5.84
N PRO A 31 -1.83 3.95 -5.91
CA PRO A 31 -2.15 5.19 -5.22
C PRO A 31 -3.04 6.12 -6.05
N ALA A 32 -3.30 5.80 -7.32
CA ALA A 32 -4.00 6.63 -8.29
C ALA A 32 -3.31 7.99 -8.57
N TYR A 33 -1.98 8.05 -8.48
CA TYR A 33 -1.18 9.25 -8.78
C TYR A 33 -0.68 9.35 -10.23
N PRO A 34 -0.65 8.27 -11.06
CA PRO A 34 -0.29 8.45 -12.46
C PRO A 34 -1.17 9.48 -13.16
N GLU A 35 -0.57 10.23 -14.07
CA GLU A 35 -1.23 11.25 -14.88
C GLU A 35 -1.17 10.82 -16.34
N ASP A 36 -2.31 10.72 -17.03
CA ASP A 36 -2.43 10.21 -18.40
C ASP A 36 -1.85 8.79 -18.58
N GLY A 37 -1.86 8.00 -17.49
CA GLY A 37 -1.27 6.66 -17.45
C GLY A 37 0.25 6.64 -17.32
N MET A 38 0.89 7.77 -17.01
CA MET A 38 2.35 7.91 -16.84
C MET A 38 2.71 8.17 -15.38
N PRO A 39 3.76 7.55 -14.83
CA PRO A 39 4.25 7.79 -13.47
C PRO A 39 5.09 9.08 -13.42
N LYS A 40 4.43 10.25 -13.62
CA LYS A 40 5.08 11.55 -13.69
C LYS A 40 5.70 11.96 -12.35
N GLN A 41 6.18 13.19 -12.24
CA GLN A 41 6.97 13.70 -11.11
C GLN A 41 6.38 13.43 -9.74
N ARG A 42 5.04 13.54 -9.59
CA ARG A 42 4.37 13.26 -8.31
C ARG A 42 4.54 11.79 -7.89
N TYR A 43 4.41 10.88 -8.86
CA TYR A 43 4.57 9.45 -8.61
C TYR A 43 6.02 9.13 -8.25
N ALA A 44 6.98 9.69 -8.99
CA ALA A 44 8.41 9.54 -8.71
C ALA A 44 8.78 10.08 -7.33
N ALA A 45 8.34 11.30 -6.97
CA ALA A 45 8.61 11.90 -5.66
C ALA A 45 8.07 11.07 -4.50
N TYR A 46 6.88 10.46 -4.66
CA TYR A 46 6.30 9.56 -3.65
C TYR A 46 7.21 8.37 -3.34
N HIS A 47 7.82 7.74 -4.34
CA HIS A 47 8.74 6.61 -4.13
C HIS A 47 10.14 7.07 -3.71
N ALA A 48 10.65 8.15 -4.28
CA ALA A 48 11.95 8.72 -3.94
C ALA A 48 12.05 9.12 -2.45
N GLU A 49 10.99 9.65 -1.85
CA GLU A 49 10.97 9.99 -0.42
C GLU A 49 11.20 8.77 0.48
N ARG A 50 10.64 7.62 0.12
CA ARG A 50 10.84 6.35 0.85
C ARG A 50 12.22 5.77 0.60
N ALA A 51 12.73 5.89 -0.62
CA ALA A 51 14.07 5.49 -0.99
C ALA A 51 15.14 6.29 -0.22
N LYS A 52 14.98 7.62 -0.16
CA LYS A 52 15.80 8.55 0.63
C LYS A 52 15.80 8.18 2.12
N ALA A 53 14.68 7.71 2.62
CA ALA A 53 14.53 7.27 4.00
C ALA A 53 15.06 5.86 4.28
N GLY A 54 15.62 5.17 3.29
CA GLY A 54 16.36 3.93 3.48
C GLY A 54 15.65 2.64 3.07
N VAL A 55 14.44 2.69 2.50
CA VAL A 55 13.78 1.48 1.97
C VAL A 55 14.68 0.77 0.96
N ALA A 56 14.79 -0.57 1.06
CA ALA A 56 15.66 -1.35 0.21
C ALA A 56 15.06 -1.64 -1.17
N LEU A 57 13.75 -1.86 -1.23
CA LEU A 57 13.03 -2.18 -2.46
C LEU A 57 11.69 -1.42 -2.52
N ALA A 58 11.54 -0.60 -3.54
CA ALA A 58 10.28 0.00 -3.91
C ALA A 58 9.59 -0.85 -5.01
N MET A 59 8.58 -1.63 -4.63
CA MET A 59 7.71 -2.26 -5.60
C MET A 59 6.63 -1.26 -6.01
N THR A 60 6.66 -0.80 -7.24
CA THR A 60 5.78 0.24 -7.75
C THR A 60 4.58 -0.33 -8.48
N ALA A 61 3.59 0.49 -8.75
CA ALA A 61 2.27 0.16 -9.29
C ALA A 61 1.52 -0.91 -8.49
N GLY A 62 0.24 -0.85 -8.49
CA GLY A 62 -0.61 -1.92 -7.98
C GLY A 62 -1.19 -2.75 -9.12
N SER A 63 -1.01 -2.30 -10.36
CA SER A 63 -1.60 -2.90 -11.55
C SER A 63 -1.18 -2.14 -12.80
N ALA A 64 0.13 -2.12 -13.17
CA ALA A 64 0.54 -1.51 -14.44
C ALA A 64 -0.03 -2.34 -15.61
N ALA A 65 -0.87 -1.72 -16.42
CA ALA A 65 -1.60 -2.40 -17.50
C ALA A 65 -0.67 -2.73 -18.67
N VAL A 66 -0.63 -4.01 -19.05
CA VAL A 66 0.24 -4.49 -20.15
C VAL A 66 -0.40 -4.43 -21.52
N SER A 67 -1.71 -4.22 -21.62
CA SER A 67 -2.48 -4.30 -22.88
C SER A 67 -3.60 -3.25 -22.93
N LYS A 68 -3.99 -2.83 -24.13
CA LYS A 68 -5.08 -1.84 -24.36
C LYS A 68 -6.43 -2.31 -23.87
N ASP A 69 -6.70 -3.60 -23.96
CA ASP A 69 -7.94 -4.23 -23.50
C ASP A 69 -7.91 -4.62 -22.02
N SER A 70 -6.94 -4.08 -21.30
CA SER A 70 -6.89 -4.02 -19.85
C SER A 70 -7.16 -2.58 -19.36
N PRO A 71 -8.39 -2.04 -19.51
CA PRO A 71 -8.68 -0.64 -19.20
C PRO A 71 -8.39 -0.33 -17.73
N PRO A 72 -7.75 0.82 -17.43
CA PRO A 72 -7.39 1.20 -16.08
C PRO A 72 -8.64 1.49 -15.24
N VAL A 73 -8.60 1.10 -13.95
CA VAL A 73 -9.67 1.37 -12.99
C VAL A 73 -9.32 2.54 -12.07
N PHE A 74 -8.05 2.68 -11.71
CA PHE A 74 -7.53 3.60 -10.69
C PHE A 74 -6.40 4.50 -11.20
N ASN A 75 -6.49 5.02 -12.42
CA ASN A 75 -5.39 5.74 -13.05
C ASN A 75 -4.09 4.91 -13.11
N ASN A 76 -4.20 3.64 -13.48
CA ASN A 76 -3.07 2.73 -13.55
C ASN A 76 -2.01 3.21 -14.55
N ILE A 77 -0.75 2.83 -14.33
CA ILE A 77 0.32 3.02 -15.30
C ILE A 77 0.02 2.18 -16.55
N LEU A 78 0.16 2.78 -17.74
CA LEU A 78 -0.07 2.12 -19.01
C LEU A 78 1.25 1.58 -19.57
N ALA A 79 1.69 0.41 -19.08
CA ALA A 79 2.96 -0.22 -19.43
C ALA A 79 3.03 -0.72 -20.89
N TYR A 80 1.90 -0.72 -21.59
CA TYR A 80 1.85 -1.06 -23.03
C TYR A 80 2.26 0.09 -23.97
N LYS A 81 2.45 1.31 -23.44
CA LYS A 81 2.84 2.48 -24.22
C LYS A 81 4.34 2.72 -24.14
N ASP A 82 4.98 3.02 -25.26
CA ASP A 82 6.42 3.32 -25.31
C ASP A 82 6.77 4.61 -24.57
N GLU A 83 5.83 5.57 -24.52
CA GLU A 83 5.98 6.84 -23.83
C GLU A 83 6.16 6.70 -22.31
N VAL A 84 5.91 5.51 -21.75
CA VAL A 84 6.13 5.25 -20.32
C VAL A 84 7.62 5.20 -19.97
N VAL A 85 8.49 4.80 -20.91
CA VAL A 85 9.91 4.50 -20.65
C VAL A 85 10.67 5.67 -20.01
N PRO A 86 10.64 6.91 -20.54
CA PRO A 86 11.34 8.02 -19.91
C PRO A 86 10.81 8.35 -18.49
N TRP A 87 9.52 8.19 -18.24
CA TRP A 87 8.96 8.40 -16.90
C TRP A 87 9.35 7.31 -15.91
N ILE A 88 9.49 6.07 -16.39
CA ILE A 88 10.04 4.97 -15.60
C ILE A 88 11.51 5.26 -15.26
N GLN A 89 12.28 5.80 -16.22
CA GLN A 89 13.67 6.17 -15.96
C GLN A 89 13.81 7.25 -14.89
N ASP A 90 13.02 8.33 -14.97
CA ASP A 90 12.99 9.37 -13.93
C ASP A 90 12.68 8.79 -12.54
N LEU A 91 11.71 7.86 -12.48
CA LEU A 91 11.34 7.17 -11.25
C LEU A 91 12.48 6.30 -10.70
N THR A 92 13.13 5.51 -11.56
CA THR A 92 14.22 4.61 -11.15
C THR A 92 15.44 5.39 -10.73
N ASP A 93 15.84 6.42 -11.49
CA ASP A 93 17.00 7.27 -11.16
C ASP A 93 16.80 7.93 -9.79
N GLY A 94 15.62 8.48 -9.51
CA GLY A 94 15.31 9.09 -8.22
C GLY A 94 15.34 8.13 -7.03
N CYS A 95 15.10 6.86 -7.24
CA CYS A 95 15.21 5.83 -6.19
C CYS A 95 16.64 5.27 -6.09
N HIS A 96 17.29 5.00 -7.22
CA HIS A 96 18.66 4.47 -7.30
C HIS A 96 19.68 5.43 -6.70
N GLU A 97 19.49 6.76 -6.83
CA GLU A 97 20.33 7.77 -6.16
C GLU A 97 20.47 7.49 -4.66
N HIS A 98 19.46 6.87 -4.05
CA HIS A 98 19.45 6.51 -2.64
C HIS A 98 19.75 5.02 -2.37
N GLY A 99 20.21 4.27 -3.38
CA GLY A 99 20.49 2.83 -3.27
C GLY A 99 19.25 1.99 -2.95
N CYS A 100 18.08 2.41 -3.43
CA CYS A 100 16.84 1.67 -3.35
C CYS A 100 16.59 0.96 -4.67
N ALA A 101 16.46 -0.36 -4.66
CA ALA A 101 16.03 -1.12 -5.82
C ALA A 101 14.58 -0.81 -6.18
N VAL A 102 14.26 -0.83 -7.48
CA VAL A 102 12.92 -0.50 -7.98
C VAL A 102 12.41 -1.60 -8.89
N MET A 103 11.23 -2.11 -8.57
CA MET A 103 10.51 -3.07 -9.40
C MET A 103 9.08 -2.58 -9.64
N ILE A 104 8.42 -3.12 -10.65
CA ILE A 104 7.04 -2.75 -10.97
C ILE A 104 6.16 -3.99 -11.11
N GLN A 105 4.91 -3.87 -10.66
CA GLN A 105 3.93 -4.93 -10.82
C GLN A 105 3.16 -4.79 -12.14
N LEU A 106 3.29 -5.80 -13.00
CA LEU A 106 2.61 -5.88 -14.30
C LEU A 106 1.33 -6.71 -14.22
N THR A 107 0.30 -6.27 -14.92
CA THR A 107 -1.00 -6.95 -14.92
C THR A 107 -1.77 -6.79 -16.22
N HIS A 108 -2.63 -7.76 -16.49
CA HIS A 108 -3.84 -7.60 -17.28
C HIS A 108 -5.03 -7.77 -16.34
N LEU A 109 -5.87 -6.74 -16.20
CA LEU A 109 -6.96 -6.73 -15.22
C LEU A 109 -8.03 -7.81 -15.48
N GLY A 110 -8.08 -8.33 -16.71
CA GLY A 110 -9.10 -9.30 -17.09
C GLY A 110 -10.49 -8.70 -16.96
N ARG A 111 -11.40 -9.44 -16.33
CA ARG A 111 -12.76 -8.93 -16.06
C ARG A 111 -12.85 -7.90 -14.92
N ARG A 112 -11.77 -7.73 -14.12
CA ARG A 112 -11.76 -6.82 -12.98
C ARG A 112 -11.55 -5.37 -13.39
N THR A 113 -12.44 -4.88 -14.22
CA THR A 113 -12.41 -3.53 -14.78
C THR A 113 -13.83 -3.01 -15.04
N GLY A 114 -13.95 -1.71 -15.36
CA GLY A 114 -15.19 -1.09 -15.83
C GLY A 114 -15.29 -1.15 -17.35
N TRP A 115 -16.45 -1.48 -17.87
CA TRP A 115 -16.72 -1.55 -19.31
C TRP A 115 -16.67 -0.18 -20.01
N ASN A 116 -16.79 0.90 -19.25
CA ASN A 116 -16.86 2.28 -19.74
C ASN A 116 -15.52 3.03 -19.57
N LYS A 117 -14.41 2.31 -19.48
CA LYS A 117 -13.07 2.87 -19.31
C LYS A 117 -12.24 2.66 -20.56
N GLY A 118 -11.19 3.45 -20.71
CA GLY A 118 -10.27 3.37 -21.87
C GLY A 118 -10.97 3.57 -23.21
N ASP A 119 -10.58 2.77 -24.20
CA ASP A 119 -11.05 2.86 -25.58
C ASP A 119 -12.35 2.06 -25.83
N TRP A 120 -13.12 1.74 -24.80
CA TRP A 120 -14.34 0.94 -24.88
C TRP A 120 -14.15 -0.49 -25.41
N LEU A 121 -12.94 -1.01 -25.36
CA LEU A 121 -12.67 -2.40 -25.70
C LEU A 121 -13.33 -3.34 -24.68
N PRO A 122 -13.81 -4.50 -25.12
CA PRO A 122 -14.38 -5.48 -24.19
C PRO A 122 -13.31 -5.99 -23.24
N SER A 123 -13.62 -6.07 -21.96
CA SER A 123 -12.78 -6.80 -21.01
C SER A 123 -12.77 -8.28 -21.36
N LEU A 124 -11.65 -8.94 -21.12
CA LEU A 124 -11.42 -10.36 -21.40
C LEU A 124 -11.39 -11.19 -20.12
N SER A 125 -11.85 -12.43 -20.19
CA SER A 125 -11.76 -13.38 -19.08
C SER A 125 -11.87 -14.81 -19.59
N PRO A 126 -11.29 -15.80 -18.89
CA PRO A 126 -11.54 -17.21 -19.16
C PRO A 126 -12.97 -17.66 -18.78
N SER A 127 -13.86 -16.73 -18.39
CA SER A 127 -15.28 -16.99 -18.14
C SER A 127 -16.14 -15.82 -18.59
N LYS A 128 -17.45 -16.06 -18.73
CA LYS A 128 -18.46 -15.02 -19.01
C LYS A 128 -19.09 -14.46 -17.73
N HIS A 129 -18.57 -14.79 -16.57
CA HIS A 129 -19.10 -14.33 -15.30
C HIS A 129 -18.85 -12.85 -15.10
N ARG A 130 -19.93 -12.10 -14.82
CA ARG A 130 -19.84 -10.69 -14.50
C ARG A 130 -18.95 -10.46 -13.28
N GLU A 131 -18.08 -9.47 -13.38
CA GLU A 131 -17.22 -9.08 -12.25
C GLU A 131 -18.06 -8.37 -11.15
N PRO A 132 -17.96 -8.82 -9.88
CA PRO A 132 -18.84 -8.28 -8.83
C PRO A 132 -18.55 -6.83 -8.41
N ALA A 133 -17.28 -6.42 -8.36
CA ALA A 133 -16.86 -5.12 -7.81
C ALA A 133 -16.97 -3.98 -8.84
N HIS A 134 -16.38 -4.15 -10.03
CA HIS A 134 -16.38 -3.13 -11.09
C HIS A 134 -17.44 -3.35 -12.17
N ARG A 135 -18.09 -4.52 -12.16
CA ARG A 135 -19.31 -4.86 -12.90
C ARG A 135 -19.15 -5.00 -14.42
N ALA A 136 -17.94 -5.19 -14.94
CA ALA A 136 -17.74 -5.51 -16.35
C ALA A 136 -18.38 -6.84 -16.75
N PHE A 137 -18.87 -6.91 -18.00
CA PHE A 137 -19.26 -8.14 -18.67
C PHE A 137 -18.14 -8.54 -19.62
N PRO A 138 -17.35 -9.57 -19.31
CA PRO A 138 -16.22 -9.94 -20.14
C PRO A 138 -16.66 -10.68 -21.39
N LYS A 139 -15.92 -10.50 -22.48
CA LYS A 139 -15.84 -11.44 -23.60
C LYS A 139 -15.08 -12.68 -23.13
N LEU A 140 -15.55 -13.87 -23.49
CA LEU A 140 -14.73 -15.08 -23.32
C LEU A 140 -13.48 -14.96 -24.17
N ILE A 141 -12.32 -15.17 -23.53
CA ILE A 141 -11.03 -15.07 -24.19
C ILE A 141 -10.84 -16.19 -25.22
N GLU A 142 -10.24 -15.89 -26.36
CA GLU A 142 -9.96 -16.81 -27.45
C GLU A 142 -8.43 -17.04 -27.59
N ASP A 143 -8.02 -18.07 -28.32
CA ASP A 143 -6.60 -18.43 -28.44
C ASP A 143 -5.72 -17.28 -28.92
N TRP A 144 -6.20 -16.51 -29.92
CA TRP A 144 -5.47 -15.36 -30.43
C TRP A 144 -5.36 -14.19 -29.40
N ASP A 145 -6.34 -14.05 -28.49
CA ASP A 145 -6.23 -13.11 -27.37
C ASP A 145 -5.15 -13.58 -26.38
N ILE A 146 -5.09 -14.88 -26.10
CA ILE A 146 -4.09 -15.50 -25.23
C ILE A 146 -2.69 -15.26 -25.75
N GLU A 147 -2.45 -15.61 -27.03
CA GLU A 147 -1.15 -15.43 -27.69
C GLU A 147 -0.68 -13.96 -27.66
N ARG A 148 -1.58 -13.03 -27.99
CA ARG A 148 -1.31 -11.60 -27.96
C ARG A 148 -0.98 -11.12 -26.54
N ILE A 149 -1.78 -11.48 -25.54
CA ILE A 149 -1.57 -11.04 -24.15
C ILE A 149 -0.26 -11.58 -23.58
N ILE A 150 0.13 -12.82 -23.93
CA ILE A 150 1.45 -13.36 -23.56
C ILE A 150 2.57 -12.46 -24.11
N SER A 151 2.46 -12.02 -25.39
CA SER A 151 3.42 -11.07 -25.97
C SER A 151 3.37 -9.71 -25.29
N ASP A 152 2.18 -9.18 -24.98
CA ASP A 152 1.99 -7.88 -24.33
C ASP A 152 2.69 -7.82 -22.95
N PHE A 153 2.65 -8.92 -22.18
CA PHE A 153 3.39 -9.03 -20.91
C PHE A 153 4.91 -8.96 -21.13
N ALA A 154 5.42 -9.67 -22.14
CA ALA A 154 6.84 -9.67 -22.45
C ALA A 154 7.33 -8.30 -22.96
N ASP A 155 6.54 -7.64 -23.79
CA ASP A 155 6.83 -6.30 -24.33
C ASP A 155 6.79 -5.24 -23.21
N ALA A 156 5.82 -5.34 -22.27
CA ALA A 156 5.77 -4.48 -21.10
C ALA A 156 7.00 -4.67 -20.20
N ALA A 157 7.41 -5.92 -19.93
CA ALA A 157 8.61 -6.20 -19.12
C ALA A 157 9.88 -5.65 -19.78
N GLU A 158 9.99 -5.69 -21.12
CA GLU A 158 11.11 -5.10 -21.87
C GLU A 158 11.15 -3.57 -21.71
N ARG A 159 9.99 -2.90 -21.80
CA ARG A 159 9.89 -1.44 -21.54
C ARG A 159 10.33 -1.09 -20.11
N MET A 160 9.92 -1.88 -19.13
CA MET A 160 10.33 -1.64 -17.74
C MET A 160 11.84 -1.80 -17.56
N LYS A 161 12.42 -2.83 -18.19
CA LYS A 161 13.88 -3.01 -18.22
C LYS A 161 14.60 -1.87 -18.92
N ALA A 162 14.07 -1.40 -20.06
CA ALA A 162 14.61 -0.25 -20.79
C ALA A 162 14.56 1.06 -19.97
N GLY A 163 13.55 1.22 -19.10
CA GLY A 163 13.43 2.33 -18.14
C GLY A 163 14.27 2.17 -16.88
N GLY A 164 15.14 1.16 -16.78
CA GLY A 164 16.07 0.99 -15.67
C GLY A 164 15.52 0.26 -14.43
N MET A 165 14.33 -0.36 -14.52
CA MET A 165 13.83 -1.20 -13.41
C MET A 165 14.76 -2.38 -13.14
N ASP A 166 14.92 -2.74 -11.87
CA ASP A 166 15.70 -3.92 -11.43
C ASP A 166 14.94 -5.24 -11.66
N GLY A 167 13.64 -5.16 -11.82
CA GLY A 167 12.80 -6.32 -12.05
C GLY A 167 11.32 -6.01 -12.24
N VAL A 168 10.55 -7.07 -12.45
CA VAL A 168 9.08 -7.03 -12.51
C VAL A 168 8.47 -8.06 -11.56
N GLU A 169 7.31 -7.74 -11.04
CA GLU A 169 6.44 -8.67 -10.30
C GLU A 169 5.17 -8.89 -11.12
N ILE A 170 4.82 -10.13 -11.38
CA ILE A 170 3.59 -10.45 -12.12
C ILE A 170 2.44 -10.57 -11.13
N GLN A 171 1.34 -9.88 -11.41
CA GLN A 171 0.17 -9.88 -10.55
C GLN A 171 -0.75 -11.05 -10.88
N ALA A 172 -0.90 -11.96 -9.93
CA ALA A 172 -1.71 -13.17 -10.05
C ALA A 172 -2.65 -13.33 -8.84
N TYR A 173 -3.42 -12.26 -8.55
CA TYR A 173 -4.51 -12.28 -7.58
C TYR A 173 -5.66 -11.37 -8.03
N GLY A 174 -6.82 -11.97 -8.27
CA GLY A 174 -8.05 -11.30 -8.69
C GLY A 174 -8.06 -10.74 -10.13
N HIS A 175 -6.97 -10.83 -10.87
CA HIS A 175 -6.81 -10.36 -12.24
C HIS A 175 -6.69 -11.51 -13.24
N LEU A 176 -6.34 -11.24 -14.51
CA LEU A 176 -6.46 -12.22 -15.58
C LEU A 176 -5.72 -13.54 -15.29
N ILE A 177 -4.49 -13.47 -14.78
CA ILE A 177 -3.70 -14.68 -14.47
C ILE A 177 -4.39 -15.54 -13.41
N ASP A 178 -4.84 -14.93 -12.32
CA ASP A 178 -5.59 -15.60 -11.27
C ASP A 178 -6.94 -16.15 -11.78
N GLN A 179 -7.58 -15.45 -12.73
CA GLN A 179 -8.83 -15.91 -13.32
C GLN A 179 -8.67 -17.22 -14.12
N PHE A 180 -7.48 -17.51 -14.67
CA PHE A 180 -7.19 -18.77 -15.32
C PHE A 180 -6.96 -19.92 -14.32
N TRP A 181 -6.21 -19.67 -13.26
CA TRP A 181 -5.86 -20.78 -12.36
C TRP A 181 -6.89 -21.04 -11.26
N SER A 182 -7.78 -20.10 -10.98
CA SER A 182 -8.87 -20.32 -10.04
C SER A 182 -10.00 -21.16 -10.66
N PRO A 183 -10.39 -22.29 -10.04
CA PRO A 183 -11.51 -23.09 -10.54
C PRO A 183 -12.85 -22.37 -10.47
N LEU A 184 -12.94 -21.25 -9.74
CA LEU A 184 -14.16 -20.44 -9.62
C LEU A 184 -14.35 -19.45 -10.79
N THR A 185 -13.34 -19.27 -11.64
CA THR A 185 -13.32 -18.17 -12.62
C THR A 185 -12.86 -18.60 -14.01
N ASN A 186 -12.57 -19.88 -14.23
CA ASN A 186 -12.18 -20.42 -15.51
C ASN A 186 -13.25 -21.41 -16.02
N ASP A 187 -13.89 -21.08 -17.13
CA ASP A 187 -14.89 -21.92 -17.82
C ASP A 187 -14.36 -22.48 -19.15
N ILE A 188 -13.06 -22.28 -19.45
CA ILE A 188 -12.46 -22.77 -20.70
C ILE A 188 -12.37 -24.29 -20.68
N VAL A 189 -12.62 -24.89 -21.82
CA VAL A 189 -12.39 -26.32 -22.09
C VAL A 189 -11.16 -26.46 -22.97
N GLY A 190 -10.21 -27.33 -22.59
CA GLY A 190 -8.99 -27.59 -23.36
C GLY A 190 -7.72 -27.17 -22.62
N PRO A 191 -6.64 -26.84 -23.35
CA PRO A 191 -5.31 -26.72 -22.76
C PRO A 191 -5.13 -25.59 -21.73
N TYR A 192 -6.03 -24.64 -21.67
CA TYR A 192 -6.09 -23.54 -20.68
C TYR A 192 -7.28 -23.67 -19.72
N GLY A 193 -7.93 -24.86 -19.70
CA GLY A 193 -9.18 -25.09 -18.98
C GLY A 193 -9.03 -25.37 -17.50
N ALA A 194 -10.17 -25.47 -16.82
CA ALA A 194 -10.24 -25.61 -15.36
C ALA A 194 -10.11 -27.06 -14.86
N ASP A 195 -10.10 -28.04 -15.75
CA ASP A 195 -10.22 -29.48 -15.45
C ASP A 195 -9.00 -30.05 -14.70
N THR A 196 -7.80 -29.55 -14.95
CA THR A 196 -6.58 -29.95 -14.25
C THR A 196 -5.80 -28.73 -13.78
N LEU A 197 -4.99 -28.89 -12.72
CA LEU A 197 -4.09 -27.85 -12.25
C LEU A 197 -3.08 -27.47 -13.34
N GLU A 198 -2.56 -28.44 -14.09
CA GLU A 198 -1.63 -28.19 -15.19
C GLU A 198 -2.24 -27.26 -16.24
N ASN A 199 -3.46 -27.52 -16.68
CA ASN A 199 -4.15 -26.68 -17.66
C ASN A 199 -4.42 -25.27 -17.13
N ARG A 200 -4.84 -25.14 -15.88
CA ARG A 200 -5.05 -23.84 -15.22
C ARG A 200 -3.77 -23.01 -15.09
N LEU A 201 -2.62 -23.67 -14.91
CA LEU A 201 -1.33 -23.01 -14.79
C LEU A 201 -0.66 -22.74 -16.15
N ARG A 202 -1.13 -23.29 -17.25
CA ARG A 202 -0.50 -23.13 -18.57
C ARG A 202 -0.34 -21.66 -18.96
N PHE A 203 -1.39 -20.88 -18.91
CA PHE A 203 -1.33 -19.44 -19.26
C PHE A 203 -0.29 -18.65 -18.44
N PRO A 204 -0.30 -18.68 -17.09
CA PRO A 204 0.75 -18.01 -16.31
C PRO A 204 2.17 -18.53 -16.59
N MET A 205 2.34 -19.84 -16.87
CA MET A 205 3.65 -20.39 -17.22
C MET A 205 4.13 -19.88 -18.58
N ASP A 206 3.25 -19.80 -19.58
CA ASP A 206 3.56 -19.24 -20.89
C ASP A 206 3.92 -17.75 -20.81
N VAL A 207 3.21 -16.97 -19.97
CA VAL A 207 3.54 -15.56 -19.68
C VAL A 207 4.94 -15.43 -19.08
N LEU A 208 5.24 -16.22 -18.02
CA LEU A 208 6.55 -16.19 -17.35
C LEU A 208 7.69 -16.58 -18.31
N ALA A 209 7.49 -17.61 -19.13
CA ALA A 209 8.46 -18.06 -20.13
C ALA A 209 8.70 -16.98 -21.20
N ALA A 210 7.65 -16.30 -21.69
CA ALA A 210 7.75 -15.23 -22.67
C ALA A 210 8.51 -14.00 -22.10
N ILE A 211 8.18 -13.60 -20.85
CA ILE A 211 8.90 -12.53 -20.15
C ILE A 211 10.38 -12.90 -20.04
N ARG A 212 10.70 -14.10 -19.51
CA ARG A 212 12.07 -14.53 -19.29
C ARG A 212 12.87 -14.58 -20.60
N LYS A 213 12.26 -15.05 -21.67
CA LYS A 213 12.87 -15.06 -23.01
C LYS A 213 13.21 -13.64 -23.49
N ARG A 214 12.35 -12.65 -23.18
CA ARG A 214 12.51 -11.25 -23.63
C ARG A 214 13.53 -10.48 -22.78
N VAL A 215 13.47 -10.60 -21.46
CA VAL A 215 14.32 -9.81 -20.54
C VAL A 215 15.64 -10.49 -20.17
N GLY A 216 15.80 -11.78 -20.45
CA GLY A 216 17.00 -12.56 -20.13
C GLY A 216 17.03 -13.04 -18.68
N GLN A 217 18.12 -13.74 -18.32
CA GLN A 217 18.23 -14.42 -17.02
C GLN A 217 18.62 -13.47 -15.87
N ASP A 218 19.30 -12.39 -16.13
CA ASP A 218 19.82 -11.49 -15.09
C ASP A 218 18.76 -10.54 -14.52
N PHE A 219 17.69 -10.25 -15.28
CA PHE A 219 16.60 -9.40 -14.83
C PHE A 219 15.72 -10.13 -13.82
N ILE A 220 15.36 -9.47 -12.71
CA ILE A 220 14.55 -10.09 -11.66
C ILE A 220 13.08 -10.23 -12.13
N VAL A 221 12.53 -11.43 -11.98
CA VAL A 221 11.11 -11.72 -12.27
C VAL A 221 10.50 -12.41 -11.07
N GLY A 222 9.51 -11.81 -10.45
CA GLY A 222 8.77 -12.40 -9.35
C GLY A 222 7.28 -12.52 -9.67
N ILE A 223 6.55 -13.14 -8.76
CA ILE A 223 5.10 -13.29 -8.89
C ILE A 223 4.41 -13.04 -7.54
N ARG A 224 3.38 -12.19 -7.56
CA ARG A 224 2.49 -12.01 -6.43
C ARG A 224 1.16 -12.67 -6.71
N TYR A 225 0.83 -13.69 -5.91
CA TYR A 225 -0.22 -14.63 -6.26
C TYR A 225 -1.03 -15.09 -5.06
N THR A 226 -2.29 -15.45 -5.33
CA THR A 226 -3.17 -16.09 -4.36
C THR A 226 -2.80 -17.56 -4.22
N ALA A 227 -2.31 -17.93 -3.04
CA ALA A 227 -1.97 -19.32 -2.69
C ALA A 227 -3.05 -20.01 -1.83
N ASP A 228 -4.10 -19.27 -1.43
CA ASP A 228 -5.31 -19.78 -0.80
C ASP A 228 -6.41 -18.76 -1.01
N GLU A 229 -7.48 -19.13 -1.67
CA GLU A 229 -8.61 -18.22 -1.91
C GLU A 229 -9.53 -18.03 -0.69
N ALA A 230 -9.33 -18.83 0.36
CA ALA A 230 -10.17 -18.84 1.56
C ALA A 230 -11.67 -18.95 1.23
N GLN A 231 -12.02 -19.62 0.14
CA GLN A 231 -13.38 -19.77 -0.38
C GLN A 231 -13.66 -21.20 -0.80
N LYS A 232 -14.84 -21.70 -0.45
CA LYS A 232 -15.28 -23.05 -0.85
C LYS A 232 -15.28 -23.18 -2.38
N GLY A 233 -14.64 -24.23 -2.89
CA GLY A 233 -14.49 -24.51 -4.31
C GLY A 233 -13.41 -23.71 -5.02
N GLY A 234 -12.71 -22.82 -4.31
CA GLY A 234 -11.51 -22.13 -4.79
C GLY A 234 -10.24 -22.87 -4.47
N ILE A 235 -9.10 -22.21 -4.70
CA ILE A 235 -7.77 -22.73 -4.38
C ILE A 235 -7.65 -22.95 -2.89
N THR A 236 -7.31 -24.18 -2.49
CA THR A 236 -7.04 -24.56 -1.09
C THR A 236 -5.58 -24.30 -0.71
N PRO A 237 -5.22 -24.27 0.58
CA PRO A 237 -3.82 -24.17 1.00
C PRO A 237 -2.91 -25.25 0.39
N GLU A 238 -3.40 -26.51 0.29
CA GLU A 238 -2.66 -27.63 -0.29
C GLU A 238 -2.41 -27.42 -1.79
N GLU A 239 -3.43 -26.95 -2.51
CA GLU A 239 -3.31 -26.61 -3.93
C GLU A 239 -2.41 -25.39 -4.14
N GLY A 240 -2.47 -24.41 -3.26
CA GLY A 240 -1.56 -23.27 -3.26
C GLY A 240 -0.09 -23.64 -3.07
N ILE A 241 0.19 -24.63 -2.23
CA ILE A 241 1.54 -25.21 -2.11
C ILE A 241 1.95 -25.90 -3.42
N ALA A 242 1.04 -26.64 -4.06
CA ALA A 242 1.31 -27.28 -5.35
C ALA A 242 1.61 -26.25 -6.45
N ILE A 243 0.85 -25.14 -6.50
CA ILE A 243 1.08 -23.97 -7.38
C ILE A 243 2.47 -23.39 -7.10
N SER A 244 2.80 -23.17 -5.83
CA SER A 244 4.09 -22.59 -5.41
C SER A 244 5.27 -23.45 -5.89
N LYS A 245 5.17 -24.76 -5.76
CA LYS A 245 6.17 -25.70 -6.28
C LYS A 245 6.26 -25.66 -7.81
N ALA A 246 5.12 -25.70 -8.49
CA ALA A 246 5.09 -25.64 -9.95
C ALA A 246 5.77 -24.35 -10.48
N LEU A 247 5.49 -23.20 -9.85
CA LEU A 247 6.16 -21.92 -10.18
C LEU A 247 7.68 -22.01 -9.97
N THR A 248 8.10 -22.57 -8.84
CA THR A 248 9.52 -22.74 -8.49
C THR A 248 10.25 -23.65 -9.47
N ASP A 249 9.64 -24.78 -9.81
CA ASP A 249 10.24 -25.81 -10.67
C ASP A 249 10.49 -25.34 -12.11
N THR A 250 9.79 -24.28 -12.56
CA THR A 250 10.05 -23.68 -13.88
C THR A 250 11.42 -22.99 -13.98
N GLY A 251 12.00 -22.54 -12.87
CA GLY A 251 13.18 -21.69 -12.87
C GLY A 251 12.96 -20.31 -13.52
N GLN A 252 11.71 -19.92 -13.77
CA GLN A 252 11.36 -18.63 -14.42
C GLN A 252 11.16 -17.50 -13.41
N VAL A 253 10.89 -17.81 -12.13
CA VAL A 253 10.67 -16.81 -11.07
C VAL A 253 11.86 -16.77 -10.11
N ASP A 254 12.16 -15.58 -9.60
CA ASP A 254 13.26 -15.34 -8.66
C ASP A 254 12.75 -15.13 -7.22
N PHE A 255 11.48 -14.80 -7.04
CA PHE A 255 10.83 -14.70 -5.72
C PHE A 255 9.31 -14.95 -5.80
N LEU A 256 8.76 -15.34 -4.67
CA LEU A 256 7.32 -15.52 -4.44
C LEU A 256 6.80 -14.44 -3.48
N ASN A 257 5.72 -13.75 -3.83
CA ASN A 257 5.02 -12.82 -2.96
C ASN A 257 3.63 -13.38 -2.66
N VAL A 258 3.49 -14.00 -1.49
CA VAL A 258 2.34 -14.86 -1.16
C VAL A 258 1.16 -14.03 -0.68
N ILE A 259 -0.03 -14.29 -1.22
CA ILE A 259 -1.32 -13.73 -0.79
C ILE A 259 -2.26 -14.85 -0.35
N ARG A 260 -3.14 -14.54 0.58
CA ARG A 260 -4.28 -15.33 1.00
C ARG A 260 -5.56 -14.49 0.89
N GLY A 261 -6.63 -15.10 0.38
CA GLY A 261 -7.93 -14.44 0.18
C GLY A 261 -8.16 -13.97 -1.25
N ARG A 262 -9.34 -13.44 -1.50
CA ARG A 262 -9.81 -12.90 -2.79
C ARG A 262 -10.19 -11.43 -2.67
N ILE A 263 -10.21 -10.73 -3.80
CA ILE A 263 -10.54 -9.30 -3.86
C ILE A 263 -11.88 -9.02 -4.59
N HIS A 264 -12.73 -10.03 -4.75
CA HIS A 264 -13.96 -9.97 -5.55
C HIS A 264 -15.14 -9.24 -4.88
N THR A 265 -15.11 -9.12 -3.54
CA THR A 265 -16.09 -8.34 -2.75
C THR A 265 -15.39 -7.58 -1.65
N ASP A 266 -16.03 -6.55 -1.09
CA ASP A 266 -15.45 -5.76 0.02
C ASP A 266 -15.11 -6.63 1.24
N PRO A 267 -15.99 -7.54 1.72
CA PRO A 267 -15.62 -8.44 2.82
C PRO A 267 -14.41 -9.32 2.49
N ALA A 268 -14.37 -9.95 1.32
CA ALA A 268 -13.24 -10.80 0.91
C ALA A 268 -11.94 -10.00 0.77
N MET A 269 -12.01 -8.76 0.31
CA MET A 269 -10.84 -7.88 0.21
C MET A 269 -10.22 -7.57 1.58
N THR A 270 -11.01 -7.59 2.67
CA THR A 270 -10.45 -7.40 4.02
C THR A 270 -9.57 -8.56 4.49
N ASP A 271 -9.70 -9.74 3.90
CA ASP A 271 -8.80 -10.87 4.17
C ASP A 271 -7.43 -10.63 3.52
N VAL A 272 -7.40 -10.06 2.30
CA VAL A 272 -6.16 -9.71 1.59
C VAL A 272 -5.52 -8.44 2.15
N ILE A 273 -6.34 -7.44 2.49
CA ILE A 273 -5.91 -6.13 3.00
C ILE A 273 -6.57 -5.90 4.37
N PRO A 274 -6.09 -6.58 5.44
CA PRO A 274 -6.74 -6.51 6.74
C PRO A 274 -6.84 -5.10 7.29
N VAL A 275 -8.00 -4.76 7.86
CA VAL A 275 -8.35 -3.42 8.33
C VAL A 275 -8.16 -3.28 9.84
N GLN A 276 -8.43 -2.09 10.39
CA GLN A 276 -8.39 -1.85 11.84
C GLN A 276 -9.29 -2.86 12.60
N GLY A 277 -8.89 -3.24 13.81
CA GLY A 277 -9.59 -4.22 14.62
C GLY A 277 -9.41 -5.68 14.21
N MET A 278 -8.73 -5.95 13.08
CA MET A 278 -8.32 -7.30 12.68
C MET A 278 -6.93 -7.64 13.24
N LYS A 279 -6.60 -8.92 13.32
CA LYS A 279 -5.27 -9.40 13.75
C LYS A 279 -4.17 -8.84 12.83
N GLY A 280 -3.03 -8.44 13.41
CA GLY A 280 -1.80 -8.12 12.65
C GLY A 280 -1.18 -9.38 12.04
N ALA A 281 -0.60 -9.25 10.86
CA ALA A 281 0.11 -10.31 10.12
C ALA A 281 -0.64 -11.66 10.09
N PRO A 282 -1.94 -11.70 9.71
CA PRO A 282 -2.76 -12.91 9.89
C PRO A 282 -2.31 -14.08 9.01
N HIS A 283 -1.54 -13.82 7.95
CA HIS A 283 -1.11 -14.80 6.94
C HIS A 283 0.38 -15.12 7.00
N LEU A 284 1.10 -14.59 7.99
CA LEU A 284 2.55 -14.72 8.09
C LEU A 284 3.01 -16.20 8.20
N ASP A 285 2.29 -17.00 8.98
CA ASP A 285 2.63 -18.42 9.17
C ASP A 285 2.48 -19.20 7.87
N PHE A 286 1.43 -18.96 7.11
CA PHE A 286 1.21 -19.58 5.81
C PHE A 286 2.28 -19.18 4.77
N ALA A 287 2.65 -17.89 4.71
CA ALA A 287 3.74 -17.45 3.84
C ALA A 287 5.08 -18.12 4.23
N GLY A 288 5.33 -18.25 5.53
CA GLY A 288 6.50 -18.98 6.05
C GLY A 288 6.50 -20.47 5.72
N GLU A 289 5.32 -21.10 5.67
CA GLU A 289 5.19 -22.49 5.24
C GLU A 289 5.51 -22.65 3.74
N VAL A 290 5.00 -21.77 2.88
CA VAL A 290 5.36 -21.73 1.44
C VAL A 290 6.87 -21.62 1.28
N LYS A 291 7.52 -20.69 1.99
CA LYS A 291 8.98 -20.53 1.96
C LYS A 291 9.70 -21.81 2.36
N ARG A 292 9.31 -22.40 3.48
CA ARG A 292 9.93 -23.64 4.01
C ARG A 292 9.84 -24.79 3.03
N ILE A 293 8.72 -24.88 2.30
CA ILE A 293 8.47 -26.00 1.36
C ILE A 293 9.18 -25.79 0.03
N THR A 294 9.20 -24.56 -0.48
CA THR A 294 9.77 -24.24 -1.80
C THR A 294 11.24 -23.89 -1.76
N GLY A 295 11.74 -23.38 -0.62
CA GLY A 295 13.10 -22.83 -0.51
C GLY A 295 13.28 -21.52 -1.27
N MET A 296 12.23 -20.95 -1.89
CA MET A 296 12.29 -19.73 -2.69
C MET A 296 12.36 -18.48 -1.81
N PRO A 297 13.06 -17.43 -2.28
CA PRO A 297 12.90 -16.09 -1.71
C PRO A 297 11.42 -15.74 -1.58
N THR A 298 10.97 -15.45 -0.35
CA THR A 298 9.55 -15.24 -0.08
C THR A 298 9.32 -13.86 0.53
N PHE A 299 8.49 -13.08 -0.16
CA PHE A 299 8.04 -11.76 0.24
C PHE A 299 6.59 -11.83 0.70
N HIS A 300 6.21 -10.97 1.63
CA HIS A 300 4.83 -10.93 2.09
C HIS A 300 4.51 -9.56 2.72
N ALA A 301 3.25 -9.19 2.60
CA ALA A 301 2.60 -8.11 3.32
C ALA A 301 1.28 -8.66 3.91
N ALA A 302 0.35 -7.88 4.25
CA ALA A 302 -0.92 -8.11 4.91
C ALA A 302 -0.87 -7.70 6.37
N ARG A 303 -1.02 -6.40 6.59
CA ARG A 303 -1.08 -5.81 7.93
C ARG A 303 0.11 -6.22 8.82
N ILE A 304 1.31 -5.94 8.37
CA ILE A 304 2.51 -5.87 9.21
C ILE A 304 2.63 -4.39 9.62
N PRO A 305 2.09 -3.99 10.78
CA PRO A 305 1.84 -2.58 11.08
C PRO A 305 3.02 -1.89 11.77
N ASP A 306 3.89 -2.66 12.40
CA ASP A 306 4.92 -2.20 13.30
C ASP A 306 6.25 -2.94 13.12
N VAL A 307 7.32 -2.35 13.67
CA VAL A 307 8.70 -2.86 13.54
C VAL A 307 8.89 -4.19 14.25
N ALA A 308 8.25 -4.40 15.39
CA ALA A 308 8.39 -5.64 16.16
C ALA A 308 7.84 -6.85 15.37
N THR A 309 6.66 -6.69 14.76
CA THR A 309 6.07 -7.72 13.89
C THR A 309 6.94 -7.96 12.66
N ALA A 310 7.48 -6.92 12.04
CA ALA A 310 8.38 -7.01 10.89
C ALA A 310 9.68 -7.75 11.26
N ARG A 311 10.29 -7.38 12.40
CA ARG A 311 11.51 -8.02 12.94
C ARG A 311 11.30 -9.51 13.19
N HIS A 312 10.19 -9.87 13.85
CA HIS A 312 9.81 -11.26 14.08
C HIS A 312 9.67 -12.06 12.77
N ALA A 313 9.10 -11.49 11.73
CA ALA A 313 8.92 -12.18 10.45
C ALA A 313 10.26 -12.58 9.79
N ILE A 314 11.28 -11.74 9.91
CA ILE A 314 12.62 -12.01 9.39
C ILE A 314 13.40 -12.94 10.32
N GLU A 315 13.45 -12.63 11.62
CA GLU A 315 14.20 -13.38 12.63
C GLU A 315 13.74 -14.83 12.73
N SER A 316 12.44 -15.08 12.65
CA SER A 316 11.86 -16.43 12.64
C SER A 316 12.04 -17.18 11.30
N GLY A 317 12.69 -16.58 10.32
CA GLY A 317 12.95 -17.19 9.01
C GLY A 317 11.72 -17.34 8.11
N LYS A 318 10.57 -16.73 8.46
CA LYS A 318 9.32 -16.85 7.70
C LYS A 318 9.35 -16.08 6.40
N LEU A 319 10.05 -14.96 6.36
CA LEU A 319 10.15 -14.09 5.18
C LEU A 319 11.62 -13.75 4.89
N ASP A 320 11.87 -13.35 3.65
CA ASP A 320 13.13 -12.72 3.22
C ASP A 320 12.99 -11.20 3.13
N MET A 321 11.83 -10.71 2.70
CA MET A 321 11.49 -9.29 2.66
C MET A 321 10.12 -9.05 3.28
N VAL A 322 10.01 -7.96 4.04
CA VAL A 322 8.76 -7.56 4.70
C VAL A 322 8.14 -6.36 4.01
N GLY A 323 6.89 -6.51 3.57
CA GLY A 323 6.11 -5.44 2.96
C GLY A 323 5.35 -4.61 4.01
N MET A 324 5.70 -3.33 4.16
CA MET A 324 5.10 -2.42 5.14
C MET A 324 4.42 -1.21 4.50
N THR A 325 3.78 -1.36 3.35
CA THR A 325 3.31 -0.26 2.48
C THR A 325 2.44 0.78 3.19
N ARG A 326 1.37 0.36 3.91
CA ARG A 326 0.51 1.33 4.62
C ARG A 326 1.22 1.99 5.80
N ALA A 327 2.15 1.30 6.45
CA ALA A 327 2.99 1.91 7.46
C ALA A 327 3.88 3.01 6.84
N HIS A 328 4.49 2.76 5.66
CA HIS A 328 5.26 3.78 4.93
C HIS A 328 4.40 4.92 4.35
N MET A 329 3.09 4.73 4.16
CA MET A 329 2.19 5.84 3.87
C MET A 329 1.98 6.73 5.11
N ALA A 330 1.87 6.12 6.28
CA ALA A 330 1.77 6.86 7.54
C ALA A 330 3.10 7.54 7.90
N ASP A 331 4.21 6.84 7.70
CA ASP A 331 5.56 7.34 7.97
C ASP A 331 6.57 6.84 6.92
N PRO A 332 6.94 7.64 5.92
CA PRO A 332 7.92 7.22 4.92
C PRO A 332 9.32 6.97 5.52
N HIS A 333 9.61 7.50 6.71
CA HIS A 333 10.91 7.50 7.35
C HIS A 333 11.14 6.33 8.33
N ILE A 334 10.32 5.27 8.26
CA ILE A 334 10.42 4.11 9.18
C ILE A 334 11.85 3.56 9.21
N VAL A 335 12.46 3.28 8.05
CA VAL A 335 13.79 2.66 8.00
C VAL A 335 14.85 3.59 8.60
N ARG A 336 14.83 4.88 8.26
CA ARG A 336 15.71 5.88 8.85
C ARG A 336 15.60 5.91 10.38
N LYS A 337 14.36 5.88 10.90
CA LYS A 337 14.09 5.89 12.35
C LYS A 337 14.59 4.63 13.05
N ILE A 338 14.45 3.46 12.42
CA ILE A 338 15.04 2.21 12.94
C ILE A 338 16.57 2.31 13.01
N MET A 339 17.21 2.80 11.94
CA MET A 339 18.67 2.98 11.89
C MET A 339 19.19 3.96 12.94
N GLU A 340 18.40 4.94 13.30
CA GLU A 340 18.72 5.98 14.29
C GLU A 340 18.28 5.61 15.73
N GLY A 341 17.66 4.44 15.94
CA GLY A 341 17.14 4.02 17.25
C GLY A 341 15.96 4.84 17.74
N ARG A 342 15.19 5.45 16.84
CA ARG A 342 14.03 6.31 17.11
C ARG A 342 12.71 5.64 16.74
N GLU A 343 12.54 4.37 17.08
CA GLU A 343 11.34 3.61 16.73
C GLU A 343 10.06 4.21 17.36
N ASP A 344 10.17 4.80 18.56
CA ASP A 344 9.07 5.47 19.25
C ASP A 344 8.56 6.72 18.50
N ASP A 345 9.37 7.30 17.62
CA ASP A 345 8.99 8.43 16.77
C ASP A 345 8.21 8.01 15.51
N ILE A 346 8.08 6.73 15.24
CA ILE A 346 7.37 6.24 14.05
C ILE A 346 5.88 6.56 14.16
N ARG A 347 5.36 7.29 13.16
CA ARG A 347 3.93 7.56 13.03
C ARG A 347 3.17 6.29 12.63
N PRO A 348 2.32 5.73 13.49
CA PRO A 348 1.71 4.43 13.22
C PRO A 348 0.62 4.49 12.16
N CYS A 349 0.49 3.41 11.38
CA CYS A 349 -0.68 3.17 10.54
C CYS A 349 -1.81 2.63 11.42
N VAL A 350 -2.91 3.36 11.52
CA VAL A 350 -4.08 2.99 12.34
C VAL A 350 -5.08 2.05 11.62
N GLY A 351 -4.76 1.59 10.42
CA GLY A 351 -5.58 0.61 9.68
C GLY A 351 -6.96 1.11 9.25
N ALA A 352 -7.19 2.42 9.23
CA ALA A 352 -8.50 3.02 8.91
C ALA A 352 -8.93 2.83 7.44
N THR A 353 -8.07 2.31 6.58
CA THR A 353 -8.31 2.06 5.13
C THR A 353 -8.70 3.28 4.30
N TYR A 354 -8.64 4.47 4.85
CA TYR A 354 -8.94 5.71 4.12
C TYR A 354 -8.18 5.82 2.79
N CYS A 355 -6.91 5.38 2.76
CA CYS A 355 -6.10 5.36 1.54
C CYS A 355 -6.70 4.47 0.44
N LEU A 356 -7.28 3.31 0.82
CA LEU A 356 -7.90 2.39 -0.11
C LEU A 356 -9.31 2.87 -0.53
N ASP A 357 -10.13 3.30 0.43
CA ASP A 357 -11.48 3.77 0.17
C ASP A 357 -11.52 4.91 -0.84
N ARG A 358 -10.58 5.84 -0.72
CA ARG A 358 -10.49 6.98 -1.64
C ARG A 358 -10.31 6.57 -3.10
N ILE A 359 -9.48 5.59 -3.41
CA ILE A 359 -9.27 5.16 -4.81
C ILE A 359 -10.51 4.47 -5.39
N TYR A 360 -11.30 3.79 -4.56
CA TYR A 360 -12.59 3.22 -4.96
C TYR A 360 -13.68 4.28 -5.19
N GLN A 361 -13.51 5.47 -4.61
CA GLN A 361 -14.35 6.65 -4.83
C GLN A 361 -13.81 7.57 -5.93
N ALA A 362 -13.00 7.06 -6.85
CA ALA A 362 -12.35 7.80 -7.92
C ALA A 362 -11.44 8.96 -7.44
N GLY A 363 -11.00 8.89 -6.20
CA GLY A 363 -9.99 9.79 -5.63
C GLY A 363 -8.62 9.16 -5.62
N GLU A 364 -7.69 9.83 -4.95
CA GLU A 364 -6.30 9.42 -4.81
C GLU A 364 -6.01 8.90 -3.40
N ALA A 365 -5.06 7.99 -3.25
CA ALA A 365 -4.67 7.48 -1.94
C ALA A 365 -4.07 8.60 -1.07
N LEU A 366 -4.65 8.83 0.10
CA LEU A 366 -4.17 9.77 1.12
C LEU A 366 -4.13 9.05 2.46
N CYS A 367 -3.33 9.55 3.40
CA CYS A 367 -3.28 9.00 4.75
C CYS A 367 -4.07 9.88 5.73
N ILE A 368 -4.94 9.26 6.54
CA ILE A 368 -5.68 9.96 7.59
C ILE A 368 -4.76 10.52 8.69
N HIS A 369 -3.58 9.93 8.86
CA HIS A 369 -2.62 10.30 9.90
C HIS A 369 -1.47 11.18 9.40
N ASN A 370 -1.16 11.15 8.09
CA ASN A 370 -0.07 11.89 7.48
C ASN A 370 -0.57 12.75 6.30
N ALA A 371 -0.66 14.04 6.52
CA ALA A 371 -1.16 14.97 5.51
C ALA A 371 -0.23 15.12 4.30
N ALA A 372 1.06 14.81 4.43
CA ALA A 372 2.07 14.96 3.37
C ALA A 372 2.06 13.79 2.37
N THR A 373 1.46 12.65 2.73
CA THR A 373 1.40 11.48 1.84
C THR A 373 0.70 11.82 0.52
N GLY A 374 1.39 11.56 -0.59
CA GLY A 374 0.94 11.88 -1.95
C GLY A 374 1.04 13.36 -2.31
N ARG A 375 1.70 14.17 -1.48
CA ARG A 375 1.93 15.60 -1.68
C ARG A 375 3.40 15.98 -1.55
N GLU A 376 4.30 15.03 -1.76
CA GLU A 376 5.75 15.16 -1.52
C GLU A 376 6.36 16.36 -2.27
N LEU A 377 5.81 16.75 -3.43
CA LEU A 377 6.26 17.92 -4.19
C LEU A 377 5.93 19.26 -3.55
N THR A 378 4.87 19.33 -2.73
CA THR A 378 4.35 20.60 -2.19
C THR A 378 4.30 20.64 -0.68
N MET A 379 4.36 19.50 -0.02
CA MET A 379 4.32 19.36 1.43
C MET A 379 5.40 18.34 1.85
N PRO A 380 6.61 18.81 2.21
CA PRO A 380 7.70 17.92 2.59
C PRO A 380 7.38 17.19 3.91
N HIS A 381 7.90 15.97 4.04
CA HIS A 381 7.81 15.20 5.28
C HIS A 381 8.81 15.71 6.35
N ASP A 382 9.97 16.17 5.94
CA ASP A 382 10.92 16.87 6.81
C ASP A 382 10.48 18.33 6.95
N ILE A 383 10.15 18.76 8.16
CA ILE A 383 9.65 20.10 8.43
C ILE A 383 10.82 21.09 8.50
N VAL A 384 10.78 22.11 7.65
CA VAL A 384 11.81 23.16 7.60
C VAL A 384 11.63 24.14 8.76
N GLN A 385 12.73 24.49 9.44
CA GLN A 385 12.76 25.51 10.49
C GLN A 385 12.31 26.87 9.93
N ALA A 386 11.61 27.63 10.76
CA ALA A 386 11.23 29.00 10.41
C ALA A 386 12.41 29.95 10.58
N ASP A 387 12.52 30.96 9.73
CA ASP A 387 13.56 32.02 9.84
C ASP A 387 13.46 32.80 11.14
N THR A 388 12.25 32.93 11.69
CA THR A 388 11.98 33.68 12.93
C THR A 388 11.01 32.89 13.79
N ALA A 389 11.39 32.63 15.03
CA ALA A 389 10.49 32.06 16.04
C ALA A 389 9.34 33.01 16.36
N ARG A 390 8.15 32.46 16.51
CA ARG A 390 6.93 33.20 16.87
C ARG A 390 6.26 32.54 18.06
N LYS A 391 5.49 33.32 18.81
CA LYS A 391 4.61 32.82 19.86
C LYS A 391 3.26 32.46 19.25
N ILE A 392 2.89 31.19 19.30
CA ILE A 392 1.66 30.65 18.69
C ILE A 392 0.77 30.11 19.79
N VAL A 393 -0.47 30.59 19.83
CA VAL A 393 -1.51 30.06 20.70
C VAL A 393 -2.52 29.27 19.88
N ILE A 394 -2.83 28.05 20.33
CA ILE A 394 -3.78 27.15 19.68
C ILE A 394 -4.93 26.87 20.64
N VAL A 395 -6.16 27.00 20.17
CA VAL A 395 -7.37 26.70 20.95
C VAL A 395 -7.99 25.41 20.43
N GLY A 396 -7.96 24.36 21.26
CA GLY A 396 -8.43 23.02 20.98
C GLY A 396 -7.29 22.02 20.73
N ALA A 397 -7.24 20.95 21.53
CA ALA A 397 -6.28 19.84 21.40
C ALA A 397 -6.90 18.62 20.71
N GLY A 398 -7.81 18.80 19.75
CA GLY A 398 -8.25 17.79 18.81
C GLY A 398 -7.14 17.45 17.78
N PRO A 399 -7.36 16.50 16.85
CA PRO A 399 -6.32 16.10 15.90
C PRO A 399 -5.77 17.26 15.06
N ALA A 400 -6.58 18.24 14.72
CA ALA A 400 -6.16 19.41 13.96
C ALA A 400 -5.25 20.34 14.77
N GLY A 401 -5.64 20.64 16.03
CA GLY A 401 -4.84 21.50 16.92
C GLY A 401 -3.52 20.83 17.31
N LEU A 402 -3.53 19.52 17.59
CA LEU A 402 -2.32 18.77 17.90
C LEU A 402 -1.35 18.69 16.71
N GLU A 403 -1.87 18.56 15.48
CA GLU A 403 -1.00 18.59 14.30
C GLU A 403 -0.42 19.99 14.07
N ALA A 404 -1.23 21.06 14.26
CA ALA A 404 -0.76 22.42 14.19
C ALA A 404 0.32 22.70 15.24
N ALA A 405 0.11 22.24 16.49
CA ALA A 405 1.08 22.38 17.58
C ALA A 405 2.40 21.67 17.26
N ARG A 406 2.33 20.42 16.84
CA ARG A 406 3.51 19.64 16.45
C ARG A 406 4.31 20.33 15.35
N VAL A 407 3.63 20.72 14.26
CA VAL A 407 4.31 21.36 13.11
C VAL A 407 4.90 22.70 13.49
N ALA A 408 4.16 23.52 14.25
CA ALA A 408 4.65 24.83 14.69
C ALA A 408 5.87 24.70 15.60
N ALA A 409 5.84 23.78 16.57
CA ALA A 409 6.96 23.52 17.47
C ALA A 409 8.18 22.93 16.70
N GLU A 410 7.94 22.03 15.74
CA GLU A 410 8.99 21.47 14.90
C GLU A 410 9.63 22.54 14.00
N ARG A 411 8.90 23.58 13.64
CA ARG A 411 9.41 24.77 12.95
C ARG A 411 10.19 25.74 13.86
N GLY A 412 10.25 25.48 15.17
CA GLY A 412 10.98 26.31 16.15
C GLY A 412 10.17 27.44 16.76
N HIS A 413 8.84 27.36 16.71
CA HIS A 413 7.97 28.35 17.35
C HIS A 413 7.68 27.99 18.82
N ASP A 414 7.43 29.01 19.67
CA ASP A 414 6.92 28.85 21.04
C ASP A 414 5.41 28.60 21.00
N VAL A 415 4.98 27.42 21.43
CA VAL A 415 3.60 26.96 21.23
C VAL A 415 2.89 26.68 22.55
N THR A 416 1.73 27.34 22.72
CA THR A 416 0.80 27.09 23.84
C THR A 416 -0.55 26.62 23.32
N VAL A 417 -1.08 25.55 23.89
CA VAL A 417 -2.37 24.93 23.52
C VAL A 417 -3.34 24.97 24.67
N PHE A 418 -4.53 25.52 24.46
CA PHE A 418 -5.66 25.46 25.39
C PHE A 418 -6.63 24.35 24.98
N GLU A 419 -7.08 23.55 25.95
CA GLU A 419 -8.07 22.49 25.76
C GLU A 419 -9.11 22.54 26.88
N ALA A 420 -10.37 22.59 26.49
CA ALA A 420 -11.48 22.66 27.46
C ALA A 420 -11.66 21.34 28.24
N GLN A 421 -11.32 20.23 27.66
CA GLN A 421 -11.46 18.91 28.28
C GLN A 421 -10.21 18.55 29.11
N PRO A 422 -10.33 17.56 30.03
CA PRO A 422 -9.17 17.06 30.79
C PRO A 422 -8.15 16.33 29.92
N ASP A 423 -8.58 15.81 28.79
CA ASP A 423 -7.78 14.97 27.90
C ASP A 423 -7.79 15.51 26.46
N PRO A 424 -6.65 15.46 25.75
CA PRO A 424 -6.58 15.81 24.35
C PRO A 424 -7.25 14.78 23.46
N GLY A 425 -7.59 15.15 22.21
CA GLY A 425 -7.98 14.21 21.18
C GLY A 425 -9.39 14.40 20.61
N GLY A 426 -10.25 15.18 21.25
CA GLY A 426 -11.58 15.52 20.75
C GLY A 426 -12.36 14.26 20.29
N GLN A 427 -12.94 14.32 19.10
CA GLN A 427 -13.78 13.23 18.55
C GLN A 427 -13.04 11.90 18.34
N ILE A 428 -11.70 11.90 18.20
CA ILE A 428 -10.93 10.64 18.05
C ILE A 428 -11.04 9.80 19.32
N ARG A 429 -11.07 10.40 20.51
CA ARG A 429 -11.25 9.66 21.76
C ARG A 429 -12.61 8.94 21.79
N LEU A 430 -13.67 9.59 21.31
CA LEU A 430 -14.99 8.97 21.20
C LEU A 430 -14.98 7.81 20.21
N THR A 431 -14.38 8.00 19.05
CA THR A 431 -14.24 6.96 18.03
C THR A 431 -13.46 5.75 18.57
N ALA A 432 -12.38 5.97 19.30
CA ALA A 432 -11.51 4.94 19.86
C ALA A 432 -12.14 4.13 21.01
N GLN A 433 -13.27 4.56 21.58
CA GLN A 433 -14.04 3.77 22.55
C GLN A 433 -14.62 2.49 21.91
N ASN A 434 -14.88 2.50 20.61
CA ASN A 434 -15.27 1.29 19.90
C ASN A 434 -14.07 0.34 19.79
N GLN A 435 -14.22 -0.90 20.24
CA GLN A 435 -13.15 -1.89 20.26
C GLN A 435 -12.49 -2.10 18.87
N ARG A 436 -13.27 -2.08 17.80
CA ARG A 436 -12.77 -2.24 16.43
C ARG A 436 -11.99 -1.01 15.94
N ARG A 437 -12.21 0.17 16.55
CA ARG A 437 -11.58 1.44 16.19
C ARG A 437 -10.55 1.93 17.22
N ARG A 438 -10.25 1.09 18.22
CA ARG A 438 -9.35 1.47 19.33
C ARG A 438 -7.98 1.96 18.85
N GLU A 439 -7.47 1.43 17.75
CA GLU A 439 -6.18 1.83 17.17
C GLU A 439 -6.15 3.30 16.76
N MET A 440 -7.31 3.94 16.54
CA MET A 440 -7.40 5.37 16.20
C MET A 440 -6.80 6.27 17.28
N ILE A 441 -6.75 5.83 18.54
CA ILE A 441 -6.16 6.61 19.63
C ILE A 441 -4.69 6.95 19.37
N SER A 442 -3.96 6.09 18.64
CA SER A 442 -2.56 6.31 18.27
C SER A 442 -2.33 7.60 17.47
N ILE A 443 -3.39 8.13 16.82
CA ILE A 443 -3.33 9.44 16.17
C ILE A 443 -3.04 10.55 17.18
N ILE A 444 -3.61 10.43 18.37
CA ILE A 444 -3.47 11.40 19.45
C ILE A 444 -2.19 11.14 20.23
N ASP A 445 -1.97 9.88 20.63
CA ASP A 445 -0.82 9.49 21.45
C ASP A 445 0.50 9.87 20.78
N TRP A 446 0.63 9.58 19.47
CA TRP A 446 1.82 9.96 18.71
C TRP A 446 2.00 11.49 18.66
N ARG A 447 0.93 12.25 18.41
CA ARG A 447 1.03 13.73 18.36
C ARG A 447 1.39 14.32 19.71
N MET A 448 0.80 13.78 20.78
CA MET A 448 1.13 14.21 22.14
C MET A 448 2.59 13.94 22.48
N ALA A 449 3.11 12.75 22.13
CA ALA A 449 4.53 12.43 22.33
C ALA A 449 5.44 13.38 21.52
N GLN A 450 5.09 13.69 20.27
CA GLN A 450 5.83 14.63 19.43
C GLN A 450 5.77 16.07 19.96
N CYS A 451 4.64 16.49 20.52
CA CYS A 451 4.50 17.83 21.15
C CYS A 451 5.33 17.89 22.44
N ALA A 452 5.28 16.85 23.28
CA ALA A 452 6.05 16.76 24.50
C ALA A 452 7.57 16.82 24.26
N ALA A 453 8.05 16.13 23.20
CA ALA A 453 9.46 16.15 22.80
C ALA A 453 9.94 17.53 22.29
N ARG A 454 9.04 18.50 22.08
CA ARG A 454 9.30 19.85 21.56
C ARG A 454 8.80 20.96 22.51
N ASP A 455 8.63 20.62 23.78
CA ASP A 455 8.27 21.56 24.86
C ASP A 455 6.99 22.37 24.62
N VAL A 456 5.99 21.79 23.91
CA VAL A 456 4.68 22.43 23.74
C VAL A 456 3.98 22.52 25.09
N THR A 457 3.54 23.72 25.45
CA THR A 457 2.80 23.97 26.69
C THR A 457 1.31 23.68 26.51
N PHE A 458 0.70 22.88 27.41
CA PHE A 458 -0.73 22.57 27.40
C PHE A 458 -1.44 23.09 28.67
N HIS A 459 -2.60 23.71 28.45
CA HIS A 459 -3.56 24.10 29.50
C HIS A 459 -4.85 23.29 29.30
N PHE A 460 -4.95 22.16 30.01
CA PHE A 460 -6.16 21.33 30.02
C PHE A 460 -7.21 21.88 31.02
N ASN A 461 -8.47 21.43 30.89
CA ASN A 461 -9.60 21.90 31.68
C ASN A 461 -9.77 23.41 31.59
N THR A 462 -9.39 24.01 30.47
CA THR A 462 -9.40 25.47 30.30
C THR A 462 -10.24 25.85 29.07
N TRP A 463 -11.42 26.37 29.33
CA TRP A 463 -12.24 27.04 28.32
C TRP A 463 -11.61 28.39 28.05
N ALA A 464 -10.81 28.51 27.00
CA ALA A 464 -10.05 29.70 26.73
C ALA A 464 -10.95 30.87 26.35
N GLU A 465 -10.91 31.94 27.13
CA GLU A 465 -11.52 33.21 26.83
C GLU A 465 -10.52 34.14 26.09
N PRO A 466 -10.98 35.19 25.37
CA PRO A 466 -10.09 36.11 24.68
C PRO A 466 -9.00 36.71 25.60
N ALA A 467 -9.32 36.94 26.87
CA ALA A 467 -8.37 37.46 27.86
C ALA A 467 -7.20 36.49 28.14
N ASP A 468 -7.47 35.20 28.21
CA ASP A 468 -6.42 34.17 28.44
C ASP A 468 -5.42 34.19 27.29
N ILE A 469 -5.94 34.31 26.08
CA ILE A 469 -5.13 34.30 24.83
C ILE A 469 -4.31 35.57 24.72
N THR A 470 -4.95 36.75 24.90
CA THR A 470 -4.30 38.06 24.72
C THR A 470 -3.25 38.35 25.77
N THR A 471 -3.42 37.80 27.00
CA THR A 471 -2.42 37.91 28.08
C THR A 471 -1.07 37.27 27.69
N LEU A 472 -1.08 36.25 26.84
CA LEU A 472 0.13 35.62 26.32
C LEU A 472 0.81 36.45 25.21
N ALA A 473 0.17 37.49 24.71
CA ALA A 473 0.63 38.36 23.60
C ALA A 473 1.13 37.53 22.38
N PRO A 474 0.32 36.64 21.79
CA PRO A 474 0.72 35.76 20.68
C PRO A 474 0.91 36.55 19.39
N ASP A 475 1.85 36.11 18.56
CA ASP A 475 1.99 36.59 17.17
C ASP A 475 0.92 35.97 16.26
N VAL A 476 0.48 34.73 16.58
CA VAL A 476 -0.50 33.95 15.80
C VAL A 476 -1.44 33.22 16.74
N VAL A 477 -2.73 33.22 16.43
CA VAL A 477 -3.74 32.40 17.09
C VAL A 477 -4.35 31.41 16.09
N ILE A 478 -4.40 30.12 16.43
CA ILE A 478 -5.03 29.08 15.63
C ILE A 478 -6.25 28.54 16.37
N ILE A 479 -7.42 28.69 15.78
CA ILE A 479 -8.67 28.16 16.34
C ILE A 479 -8.91 26.76 15.75
N ALA A 480 -8.87 25.74 16.59
CA ALA A 480 -9.01 24.31 16.23
C ALA A 480 -10.06 23.60 17.12
N THR A 481 -11.11 24.30 17.50
CA THR A 481 -12.15 23.83 18.43
C THR A 481 -13.05 22.75 17.88
N GLY A 482 -12.94 22.43 16.61
CA GLY A 482 -13.73 21.39 15.94
C GLY A 482 -15.18 21.82 15.67
N GLY A 483 -16.06 20.83 15.54
CA GLY A 483 -17.49 21.04 15.33
C GLY A 483 -18.30 20.34 16.41
N VAL A 484 -19.43 20.93 16.76
CA VAL A 484 -20.44 20.30 17.63
C VAL A 484 -21.54 19.73 16.70
N PRO A 485 -21.96 18.47 16.90
CA PRO A 485 -23.08 17.91 16.16
C PRO A 485 -24.33 18.78 16.31
N ASN A 486 -24.99 19.12 15.20
CA ASN A 486 -26.31 19.71 15.26
C ASN A 486 -27.31 18.63 15.66
N ILE A 487 -27.79 18.69 16.90
CA ILE A 487 -28.76 17.74 17.47
C ILE A 487 -30.16 18.32 17.52
N GLU A 488 -30.41 19.44 16.85
CA GLU A 488 -31.77 19.98 16.75
C GLU A 488 -32.70 18.96 16.08
N PRO A 489 -33.79 18.55 16.77
CA PRO A 489 -34.72 17.59 16.21
C PRO A 489 -35.46 18.18 15.00
N VAL A 490 -35.42 17.49 13.89
CA VAL A 490 -36.28 17.77 12.74
C VAL A 490 -37.48 16.84 12.80
N SER A 491 -38.63 17.34 12.37
CA SER A 491 -39.94 16.66 12.54
C SER A 491 -40.05 15.23 11.93
N TYR A 492 -39.13 14.89 11.05
CA TYR A 492 -39.06 13.58 10.37
C TYR A 492 -37.83 12.76 10.78
N THR A 493 -37.02 13.23 11.73
CA THR A 493 -35.83 12.52 12.19
C THR A 493 -36.08 11.96 13.58
N HIS A 494 -35.99 10.65 13.72
CA HIS A 494 -36.05 10.00 15.01
C HIS A 494 -34.65 9.99 15.64
N LEU A 495 -34.44 10.78 16.69
CA LEU A 495 -33.21 10.78 17.48
C LEU A 495 -32.92 9.44 18.17
N THR A 496 -33.92 8.56 18.18
CA THR A 496 -33.87 7.21 18.75
C THR A 496 -33.68 6.12 17.73
N LEU A 497 -33.41 6.44 16.46
CA LEU A 497 -32.98 5.40 15.53
C LEU A 497 -31.78 4.66 16.13
N PRO A 498 -31.87 3.34 16.26
CA PRO A 498 -30.77 2.57 16.82
C PRO A 498 -29.52 2.85 16.00
N THR A 499 -28.44 3.05 16.67
CA THR A 499 -27.07 3.30 16.18
C THR A 499 -26.53 2.24 15.21
N ILE A 500 -27.36 1.33 14.71
CA ILE A 500 -27.01 0.33 13.72
C ILE A 500 -26.61 0.96 12.37
N TYR A 501 -27.02 2.19 12.10
CA TYR A 501 -26.69 2.95 10.89
C TYR A 501 -25.68 4.09 11.09
N SER A 502 -25.20 4.29 12.29
CA SER A 502 -24.19 5.31 12.62
C SER A 502 -22.80 4.72 12.83
N VAL A 503 -22.50 3.63 12.13
CA VAL A 503 -21.18 3.00 12.17
C VAL A 503 -20.52 3.08 10.79
#